data_1be0488bd39ba2a8844e89e9b27c4b4f
#
_entry.id   1be0488bd39ba2a8844e89e9b27c4b4f
#
_cell.length_a   1.000
_cell.length_b   1.000
_cell.length_c   1.000
_cell.angle_alpha   90.00
_cell.angle_beta   90.00
_cell.angle_gamma   90.00
#
_symmetry.space_group_name_H-M   'P 1'
#
loop_
_entity.id
_entity.type
_entity.pdbx_description
1 polymer ?
#
loop_
_entity_poly.entity_id
_entity_poly.type
_entity_poly.pdbx_seq_one_letter_code
_entity_poly.pdbx_strand_id
1 'polypeptide(L)'
;YAACGMGRQAGKIVVLQNPDDIAQLEKMNASILGNPAAHPFYGAPVVCVVFADTNVNTWVEDGSLVIGNMMAAAHSLGLGSCWIHRARQEFESAEGKALMKKWGVSENYAGIGHCILGYAAQEPAPAKPRKADFIVRVDSNR
;
A
#
# COMPACT_ATOMS: atom_id res chain seq x y z
N TYR A 1 -1.43 11.80 -10.88
CA TYR A 1 -2.54 11.88 -9.91
C TYR A 1 -3.36 10.60 -9.97
N ALA A 2 -3.56 9.93 -8.84
CA ALA A 2 -4.49 8.80 -8.76
C ALA A 2 -5.93 9.32 -8.87
N ALA A 3 -6.81 8.53 -9.49
CA ALA A 3 -8.23 8.84 -9.48
C ALA A 3 -8.81 8.70 -8.07
N CYS A 4 -9.81 9.52 -7.74
CA CYS A 4 -10.52 9.45 -6.47
C CYS A 4 -12.00 9.83 -6.63
N GLY A 5 -12.85 9.28 -5.77
CA GLY A 5 -14.28 9.52 -5.81
C GLY A 5 -14.63 11.00 -5.69
N MET A 6 -15.31 11.55 -6.70
CA MET A 6 -15.77 12.95 -6.76
C MET A 6 -14.66 14.00 -6.49
N GLY A 7 -13.39 13.68 -6.72
CA GLY A 7 -12.28 14.60 -6.45
C GLY A 7 -12.00 14.87 -4.97
N ARG A 8 -12.51 14.04 -4.05
CA ARG A 8 -12.42 14.29 -2.59
C ARG A 8 -11.05 14.05 -1.99
N GLN A 9 -10.12 13.43 -2.74
CA GLN A 9 -8.73 13.25 -2.32
C GLN A 9 -8.57 12.58 -0.95
N ALA A 10 -9.29 11.48 -0.74
CA ALA A 10 -9.30 10.76 0.55
C ALA A 10 -7.90 10.24 0.96
N GLY A 11 -7.02 9.98 0.01
CA GLY A 11 -5.71 9.38 0.25
C GLY A 11 -4.71 10.30 0.94
N LYS A 12 -3.93 9.76 1.86
CA LYS A 12 -2.76 10.40 2.50
C LYS A 12 -1.60 9.43 2.49
N ILE A 13 -0.39 9.92 2.20
CA ILE A 13 0.83 9.12 2.14
C ILE A 13 1.78 9.58 3.24
N VAL A 14 2.29 8.64 4.03
CA VAL A 14 3.41 8.85 4.94
C VAL A 14 4.61 8.11 4.37
N VAL A 15 5.71 8.83 4.15
CA VAL A 15 6.94 8.26 3.57
C VAL A 15 7.94 8.00 4.68
N LEU A 16 8.37 6.75 4.82
CA LEU A 16 9.40 6.31 5.76
C LEU A 16 10.69 6.03 5.02
N GLN A 17 11.78 6.64 5.48
CA GLN A 17 13.15 6.42 5.00
C GLN A 17 14.12 6.18 6.16
N ASN A 18 13.68 6.42 7.40
CA ASN A 18 14.47 6.09 8.58
C ASN A 18 14.43 4.57 8.80
N PRO A 19 15.60 3.88 8.88
CA PRO A 19 15.66 2.43 9.05
C PRO A 19 14.97 1.93 10.33
N ASP A 20 15.02 2.69 11.43
CA ASP A 20 14.42 2.29 12.71
C ASP A 20 12.88 2.35 12.63
N ASP A 21 12.32 3.38 12.00
CA ASP A 21 10.87 3.50 11.77
C ASP A 21 10.37 2.38 10.83
N ILE A 22 11.14 2.05 9.78
CA ILE A 22 10.84 0.94 8.87
C ILE A 22 10.89 -0.40 9.61
N ALA A 23 11.93 -0.64 10.40
CA ALA A 23 12.08 -1.87 11.18
C ALA A 23 10.96 -2.05 12.22
N GLN A 24 10.55 -0.97 12.89
CA GLN A 24 9.41 -0.98 13.81
C GLN A 24 8.13 -1.41 13.10
N LEU A 25 7.83 -0.79 11.97
CA LEU A 25 6.63 -1.09 11.19
C LEU A 25 6.67 -2.50 10.60
N GLU A 26 7.83 -2.95 10.11
CA GLU A 26 8.02 -4.32 9.61
C GLU A 26 7.73 -5.36 10.70
N LYS A 27 8.21 -5.12 11.93
CA LYS A 27 7.97 -6.00 13.08
C LYS A 27 6.47 -6.10 13.40
N MET A 28 5.74 -4.98 13.37
CA MET A 28 4.28 -4.97 13.55
C MET A 28 3.60 -5.79 12.47
N ASN A 29 3.97 -5.61 11.20
CA ASN A 29 3.44 -6.32 10.05
C ASN A 29 3.70 -7.83 10.15
N ALA A 30 4.92 -8.23 10.50
CA ALA A 30 5.32 -9.63 10.69
C ALA A 30 4.55 -10.30 11.85
N SER A 31 4.30 -9.58 12.93
CA SER A 31 3.50 -10.06 14.06
C SER A 31 2.06 -10.36 13.64
N ILE A 32 1.42 -9.46 12.90
CA ILE A 32 0.05 -9.64 12.38
C ILE A 32 0.00 -10.79 11.36
N LEU A 33 1.06 -10.97 10.58
CA LEU A 33 1.21 -12.13 9.68
C LEU A 33 1.24 -13.47 10.43
N GLY A 34 1.50 -13.46 11.75
CA GLY A 34 1.69 -14.66 12.54
C GLY A 34 3.08 -15.30 12.38
N ASN A 35 4.01 -14.61 11.79
CA ASN A 35 5.42 -15.01 11.64
C ASN A 35 6.37 -13.87 12.01
N PRO A 36 6.70 -13.71 13.29
CA PRO A 36 7.57 -12.63 13.77
C PRO A 36 8.99 -12.61 13.17
N ALA A 37 9.42 -13.74 12.58
CA ALA A 37 10.71 -13.84 11.90
C ALA A 37 10.64 -13.45 10.40
N ALA A 38 9.46 -13.13 9.89
CA ALA A 38 9.32 -12.70 8.51
C ALA A 38 9.83 -11.26 8.29
N HIS A 39 10.30 -11.00 7.09
CA HIS A 39 10.70 -9.69 6.60
C HIS A 39 9.79 -9.21 5.46
N PRO A 40 8.53 -8.82 5.78
CA PRO A 40 7.54 -8.50 4.76
C PRO A 40 7.86 -7.26 3.93
N PHE A 41 8.81 -6.42 4.34
CA PHE A 41 9.26 -5.27 3.55
C PHE A 41 10.51 -5.57 2.69
N TYR A 42 11.01 -6.82 2.71
CA TYR A 42 12.08 -7.31 1.83
C TYR A 42 13.35 -6.44 1.81
N GLY A 43 13.63 -5.72 2.90
CA GLY A 43 14.79 -4.83 2.99
C GLY A 43 14.67 -3.55 2.15
N ALA A 44 13.48 -3.18 1.72
CA ALA A 44 13.27 -1.96 0.94
C ALA A 44 13.67 -0.70 1.74
N PRO A 45 14.44 0.23 1.13
CA PRO A 45 14.92 1.44 1.81
C PRO A 45 13.82 2.50 1.99
N VAL A 46 12.70 2.38 1.30
CA VAL A 46 11.58 3.33 1.38
C VAL A 46 10.28 2.56 1.53
N VAL A 47 9.47 2.97 2.50
CA VAL A 47 8.12 2.45 2.72
C VAL A 47 7.13 3.61 2.72
N CYS A 48 6.22 3.61 1.76
CA CYS A 48 5.12 4.56 1.69
C CYS A 48 3.88 3.92 2.34
N VAL A 49 3.47 4.42 3.49
CA VAL A 49 2.22 4.00 4.13
C VAL A 49 1.09 4.82 3.56
N VAL A 50 0.09 4.16 3.00
CA VAL A 50 -1.10 4.83 2.46
C VAL A 50 -2.26 4.69 3.42
N PHE A 51 -2.79 5.84 3.80
CA PHE A 51 -4.02 6.00 4.58
C PHE A 51 -5.12 6.58 3.71
N ALA A 52 -6.37 6.42 4.13
CA ALA A 52 -7.48 7.13 3.52
C ALA A 52 -8.52 7.57 4.57
N ASP A 53 -9.15 8.71 4.32
CA ASP A 53 -10.18 9.30 5.17
C ASP A 53 -11.47 8.48 5.11
N THR A 54 -11.84 7.87 6.23
CA THR A 54 -13.01 7.00 6.36
C THR A 54 -14.35 7.75 6.24
N ASN A 55 -14.35 9.08 6.28
CA ASN A 55 -15.55 9.89 6.01
C ASN A 55 -15.89 9.95 4.52
N VAL A 56 -15.02 9.49 3.64
CA VAL A 56 -15.26 9.41 2.19
C VAL A 56 -15.73 7.99 1.84
N ASN A 57 -16.89 7.84 1.24
CA ASN A 57 -17.47 6.51 0.96
C ASN A 57 -16.58 5.57 0.15
N THR A 58 -15.74 6.13 -0.73
CA THR A 58 -14.81 5.40 -1.61
C THR A 58 -13.39 5.33 -1.06
N TRP A 59 -13.20 5.47 0.25
CA TRP A 59 -11.87 5.59 0.87
C TRP A 59 -10.96 4.40 0.61
N VAL A 60 -11.51 3.18 0.57
CA VAL A 60 -10.72 1.97 0.30
C VAL A 60 -10.25 1.95 -1.14
N GLU A 61 -11.15 2.23 -2.07
CA GLU A 61 -10.87 2.26 -3.50
C GLU A 61 -9.88 3.39 -3.83
N ASP A 62 -10.13 4.58 -3.30
CA ASP A 62 -9.28 5.76 -3.50
C ASP A 62 -7.84 5.48 -3.00
N GLY A 63 -7.69 4.94 -1.79
CA GLY A 63 -6.38 4.59 -1.25
C GLY A 63 -5.70 3.46 -2.02
N SER A 64 -6.48 2.48 -2.50
CA SER A 64 -5.96 1.39 -3.32
C SER A 64 -5.45 1.89 -4.68
N LEU A 65 -6.17 2.82 -5.31
CA LEU A 65 -5.73 3.47 -6.54
C LEU A 65 -4.45 4.29 -6.35
N VAL A 66 -4.28 4.94 -5.19
CA VAL A 66 -3.03 5.63 -4.85
C VAL A 66 -1.85 4.65 -4.89
N ILE A 67 -1.95 3.49 -4.23
CA ILE A 67 -0.86 2.49 -4.23
C ILE A 67 -0.63 1.96 -5.65
N GLY A 68 -1.68 1.59 -6.37
CA GLY A 68 -1.57 1.11 -7.76
C GLY A 68 -0.88 2.12 -8.67
N ASN A 69 -1.22 3.41 -8.53
CA ASN A 69 -0.62 4.49 -9.30
C ASN A 69 0.86 4.71 -8.92
N MET A 70 1.21 4.58 -7.62
CA MET A 70 2.61 4.64 -7.18
C MET A 70 3.45 3.50 -7.76
N MET A 71 2.90 2.27 -7.80
CA MET A 71 3.59 1.12 -8.40
C MET A 71 3.80 1.30 -9.90
N ALA A 72 2.82 1.85 -10.62
CA ALA A 72 2.97 2.17 -12.05
C ALA A 72 4.03 3.26 -12.27
N ALA A 73 4.05 4.30 -11.44
CA ALA A 73 5.06 5.35 -11.50
C ALA A 73 6.46 4.81 -11.17
N ALA A 74 6.59 3.96 -10.14
CA ALA A 74 7.85 3.31 -9.79
C ALA A 74 8.42 2.50 -10.97
N HIS A 75 7.56 1.71 -11.62
CA HIS A 75 7.95 0.95 -12.81
C HIS A 75 8.46 1.86 -13.93
N SER A 76 7.79 2.98 -14.21
CA SER A 76 8.21 3.92 -15.24
C SER A 76 9.56 4.60 -14.95
N LEU A 77 9.97 4.62 -13.68
CA LEU A 77 11.25 5.15 -13.20
C LEU A 77 12.34 4.07 -13.04
N GLY A 78 12.05 2.81 -13.42
CA GLY A 78 13.00 1.70 -13.25
C GLY A 78 13.15 1.24 -11.79
N LEU A 79 12.19 1.56 -10.92
CA LEU A 79 12.19 1.14 -9.52
C LEU A 79 11.35 -0.14 -9.32
N GLY A 80 11.82 -1.00 -8.42
CA GLY A 80 11.03 -2.09 -7.88
C GLY A 80 10.01 -1.58 -6.87
N SER A 81 8.83 -2.16 -6.86
CA SER A 81 7.78 -1.84 -5.89
C SER A 81 6.93 -3.07 -5.57
N CYS A 82 6.35 -3.10 -4.38
CA CYS A 82 5.41 -4.14 -4.01
C CYS A 82 4.36 -3.58 -3.05
N TRP A 83 3.11 -4.04 -3.21
CA TRP A 83 2.06 -3.82 -2.22
C TRP A 83 2.24 -4.76 -1.05
N ILE A 84 2.42 -4.22 0.15
CA ILE A 84 2.41 -4.99 1.39
C ILE A 84 1.10 -4.70 2.12
N HIS A 85 0.39 -5.77 2.45
CA HIS A 85 -0.91 -5.71 3.10
C HIS A 85 -0.79 -5.47 4.62
N ARG A 86 -1.91 -5.49 5.35
CA ARG A 86 -2.05 -5.44 6.81
C ARG A 86 -1.95 -4.06 7.46
N ALA A 87 -1.75 -2.97 6.70
CA ALA A 87 -1.74 -1.61 7.24
C ALA A 87 -2.99 -1.31 8.09
N ARG A 88 -4.16 -1.85 7.72
CA ARG A 88 -5.38 -1.65 8.47
C ARG A 88 -5.24 -2.16 9.91
N GLN A 89 -4.84 -3.41 10.07
CA GLN A 89 -4.67 -4.03 11.38
C GLN A 89 -3.56 -3.37 12.19
N GLU A 90 -2.47 -2.96 11.53
CA GLU A 90 -1.37 -2.24 12.19
C GLU A 90 -1.88 -0.96 12.83
N PHE A 91 -2.59 -0.14 12.10
CA PHE A 91 -3.03 1.19 12.55
C PHE A 91 -4.36 1.18 13.36
N GLU A 92 -5.05 0.06 13.45
CA GLU A 92 -6.09 -0.20 14.43
C GLU A 92 -5.52 -0.55 15.83
N SER A 93 -4.26 -0.99 15.91
CA SER A 93 -3.58 -1.30 17.16
C SER A 93 -3.23 -0.04 17.98
N ALA A 94 -2.98 -0.21 19.27
CA ALA A 94 -2.55 0.90 20.13
C ALA A 94 -1.20 1.51 19.67
N GLU A 95 -0.26 0.65 19.26
CA GLU A 95 1.04 1.07 18.74
C GLU A 95 0.88 1.83 17.42
N GLY A 96 0.07 1.34 16.51
CA GLY A 96 -0.20 2.00 15.23
C GLY A 96 -0.88 3.37 15.40
N LYS A 97 -1.83 3.49 16.33
CA LYS A 97 -2.45 4.78 16.67
C LYS A 97 -1.44 5.78 17.24
N ALA A 98 -0.49 5.32 18.05
CA ALA A 98 0.59 6.17 18.55
C ALA A 98 1.49 6.67 17.41
N LEU A 99 1.79 5.80 16.42
CA LEU A 99 2.53 6.19 15.22
C LEU A 99 1.74 7.21 14.38
N MET A 100 0.46 6.99 14.13
CA MET A 100 -0.39 7.95 13.42
C MET A 100 -0.32 9.33 14.07
N LYS A 101 -0.46 9.39 15.40
CA LYS A 101 -0.35 10.63 16.16
C LYS A 101 1.03 11.28 16.00
N LYS A 102 2.12 10.48 16.09
CA LYS A 102 3.51 10.95 15.88
C LYS A 102 3.68 11.56 14.48
N TRP A 103 3.04 10.99 13.46
CA TRP A 103 3.13 11.43 12.07
C TRP A 103 2.11 12.50 11.68
N GLY A 104 1.27 12.96 12.60
CA GLY A 104 0.24 13.95 12.31
C GLY A 104 -0.90 13.44 11.42
N VAL A 105 -1.16 12.13 11.46
CA VAL A 105 -2.30 11.51 10.78
C VAL A 105 -3.49 11.47 11.74
N SER A 106 -4.60 12.08 11.32
CA SER A 106 -5.81 12.18 12.15
C SER A 106 -6.51 10.83 12.32
N GLU A 107 -7.28 10.67 13.38
CA GLU A 107 -7.94 9.41 13.76
C GLU A 107 -9.03 8.94 12.78
N ASN A 108 -9.55 9.84 11.95
CA ASN A 108 -10.49 9.50 10.88
C ASN A 108 -9.82 8.85 9.66
N TYR A 109 -8.51 8.66 9.67
CA TYR A 109 -7.81 7.93 8.63
C TYR A 109 -7.61 6.47 9.02
N ALA A 110 -7.75 5.57 8.05
CA ALA A 110 -7.44 4.15 8.20
C ALA A 110 -6.31 3.74 7.25
N GLY A 111 -5.51 2.76 7.66
CA GLY A 111 -4.47 2.19 6.82
C GLY A 111 -5.06 1.40 5.65
N ILE A 112 -4.52 1.63 4.45
CA ILE A 112 -4.89 0.89 3.23
C ILE A 112 -3.86 -0.20 2.94
N GLY A 113 -2.59 0.17 2.92
CA GLY A 113 -1.48 -0.71 2.61
C GLY A 113 -0.18 0.06 2.58
N HIS A 114 0.89 -0.67 2.31
CA HIS A 114 2.21 -0.08 2.12
C HIS A 114 2.63 -0.27 0.67
N CYS A 115 3.29 0.72 0.10
CA CYS A 115 4.06 0.57 -1.13
C CYS A 115 5.54 0.64 -0.75
N ILE A 116 6.23 -0.48 -0.82
CA ILE A 116 7.68 -0.52 -0.64
C ILE A 116 8.35 -0.19 -1.96
N LEU A 117 9.47 0.54 -1.90
CA LEU A 117 10.20 1.02 -3.06
C LEU A 117 11.70 0.78 -2.89
N GLY A 118 12.35 0.40 -3.97
CA GLY A 118 13.81 0.21 -4.02
C GLY A 118 14.29 -0.17 -5.41
N TYR A 119 15.58 -0.32 -5.58
CA TYR A 119 16.14 -0.89 -6.81
C TYR A 119 15.98 -2.41 -6.78
N ALA A 120 15.53 -2.98 -7.90
CA ALA A 120 15.36 -4.42 -8.01
C ALA A 120 16.73 -5.13 -7.91
N ALA A 121 16.85 -6.10 -6.99
CA ALA A 121 18.06 -6.90 -6.84
C ALA A 121 18.20 -7.96 -7.95
N GLN A 122 17.10 -8.28 -8.63
CA GLN A 122 17.04 -9.25 -9.73
C GLN A 122 15.91 -8.89 -10.69
N GLU A 123 15.98 -9.39 -11.91
CA GLU A 123 14.88 -9.27 -12.85
C GLU A 123 13.59 -9.92 -12.30
N PRO A 124 12.46 -9.26 -12.42
CA PRO A 124 11.19 -9.84 -11.98
C PRO A 124 10.84 -11.08 -12.82
N ALA A 125 10.27 -12.08 -12.18
CA ALA A 125 9.75 -13.24 -12.91
C ALA A 125 8.69 -12.81 -13.93
N PRO A 126 8.59 -13.51 -15.08
CA PRO A 126 7.55 -13.24 -16.06
C PRO A 126 6.16 -13.25 -15.43
N ALA A 127 5.31 -12.29 -15.84
CA ALA A 127 3.94 -12.24 -15.36
C ALA A 127 3.18 -13.51 -15.72
N LYS A 128 2.43 -14.05 -14.75
CA LYS A 128 1.55 -15.20 -15.02
C LYS A 128 0.47 -14.80 -16.04
N PRO A 129 0.10 -15.70 -16.97
CA PRO A 129 -0.98 -15.41 -17.92
C PRO A 129 -2.28 -15.09 -17.15
N ARG A 130 -3.07 -14.20 -17.71
CA ARG A 130 -4.40 -13.92 -17.18
C ARG A 130 -5.32 -15.13 -17.40
N LYS A 131 -6.30 -15.30 -16.52
CA LYS A 131 -7.35 -16.31 -16.68
C LYS A 131 -8.06 -16.08 -18.02
N ALA A 132 -8.49 -17.15 -18.67
CA ALA A 132 -9.16 -17.07 -19.98
C ALA A 132 -10.44 -16.22 -19.96
N ASP A 133 -11.13 -16.21 -18.84
CA ASP A 133 -12.36 -15.46 -18.58
C ASP A 133 -12.13 -14.09 -17.89
N PHE A 134 -10.88 -13.60 -17.86
CA PHE A 134 -10.57 -12.31 -17.23
C PHE A 134 -11.29 -11.12 -17.86
N ILE A 135 -11.61 -11.23 -19.15
CA ILE A 135 -12.42 -10.25 -19.88
C ILE A 135 -13.61 -10.97 -20.47
N VAL A 136 -14.80 -10.62 -20.03
CA VAL A 136 -16.05 -11.09 -20.63
C VAL A 136 -16.60 -10.01 -21.54
N ARG A 137 -16.83 -10.33 -22.82
CA ARG A 137 -17.50 -9.44 -23.76
C ARG A 137 -18.96 -9.83 -23.82
N VAL A 138 -19.84 -8.90 -23.51
CA VAL A 138 -21.28 -9.06 -23.68
C VAL A 138 -21.64 -8.38 -24.99
N ASP A 139 -21.69 -9.15 -26.06
CA ASP A 139 -22.12 -8.63 -27.35
C ASP A 139 -23.66 -8.56 -27.35
N SER A 140 -24.19 -7.38 -27.63
CA SER A 140 -25.62 -7.25 -27.98
C SER A 140 -25.88 -8.12 -29.18
N ASN A 141 -26.78 -9.09 -29.04
CA ASN A 141 -27.15 -10.07 -30.07
C ASN A 141 -27.21 -9.48 -31.47
N ARG A 142 -26.57 -10.19 -32.34
CA ARG A 142 -26.88 -10.07 -33.78
C ARG A 142 -28.23 -10.68 -34.07
#